data_e5b7a0ab59e88ae23c1a5bf4f38992a1
#
_entry.id   e5b7a0ab59e88ae23c1a5bf4f38992a1
#
_cell.length_a   1.000
_cell.length_b   1.000
_cell.length_c   1.000
_cell.angle_alpha   90.00
_cell.angle_beta   90.00
_cell.angle_gamma   90.00
#
_symmetry.space_group_name_H-M   'P 1'
#
loop_
_entity.id
_entity.type
_entity.pdbx_description
1 polymer ?
#
loop_
_entity_poly.entity_id
_entity_poly.type
_entity_poly.pdbx_seq_one_letter_code
_entity_poly.pdbx_strand_id
1 'polypeptide(L)'
;GFGDPYLAFKIGLVGAPALTLAEFMKHKPTFQLYAYGGIYVPIGDYDSDRLLNFGTNRWAYRFGLPMVLPLGDPKRQTNLEIHPGFTFYGDNDDPTGGGGVKEQDELFQVEFHLSTHFNAKWWGSVGGRYRKGGETTTDGAADGNEQDVLGGEVTLGYSFTPHLGLQTTYGDVLTESDGSQSTM
;
A
#
# COMPACT_ATOMS: atom_id res chain seq x y z
N GLY A 1 21.86 8.49 0.48
CA GLY A 1 21.52 7.74 -0.71
C GLY A 1 20.17 8.16 -1.27
N PHE A 2 19.95 7.90 -2.52
CA PHE A 2 18.71 8.16 -3.24
C PHE A 2 18.02 6.82 -3.56
N GLY A 3 16.75 6.67 -3.19
CA GLY A 3 15.96 5.46 -3.45
C GLY A 3 15.35 5.47 -4.86
N ASP A 4 14.80 4.34 -5.28
CA ASP A 4 14.09 4.23 -6.55
C ASP A 4 12.84 5.12 -6.55
N PRO A 5 12.69 6.04 -7.53
CA PRO A 5 11.48 6.85 -7.61
C PRO A 5 10.28 6.01 -8.00
N TYR A 6 9.13 6.37 -7.41
CA TYR A 6 7.85 5.77 -7.71
C TYR A 6 6.95 6.75 -8.44
N LEU A 7 6.50 6.38 -9.62
CA LEU A 7 5.55 7.14 -10.44
C LEU A 7 4.24 6.39 -10.49
N ALA A 8 3.14 7.07 -10.17
CA ALA A 8 1.83 6.44 -10.13
C ALA A 8 0.73 7.35 -10.68
N PHE A 9 -0.34 6.73 -11.13
CA PHE A 9 -1.58 7.40 -11.50
C PHE A 9 -2.78 6.67 -10.89
N LYS A 10 -3.86 7.42 -10.66
CA LYS A 10 -5.15 6.89 -10.22
C LYS A 10 -6.27 7.53 -11.03
N ILE A 11 -7.15 6.72 -11.59
CA ILE A 11 -8.27 7.14 -12.44
C ILE A 11 -9.58 6.69 -11.79
N GLY A 12 -10.53 7.62 -11.61
CA GLY A 12 -11.89 7.30 -11.17
C GLY A 12 -12.67 6.57 -12.25
N LEU A 13 -13.18 5.37 -11.94
CA LEU A 13 -14.00 4.58 -12.84
C LEU A 13 -15.50 4.73 -12.54
N VAL A 14 -15.85 4.76 -11.26
CA VAL A 14 -17.23 4.87 -10.78
C VAL A 14 -17.26 5.83 -9.58
N GLY A 15 -18.28 6.68 -9.50
CA GLY A 15 -18.59 7.51 -8.34
C GLY A 15 -17.55 8.59 -7.99
N ALA A 16 -16.58 8.84 -8.87
CA ALA A 16 -15.53 9.83 -8.68
C ALA A 16 -15.58 10.93 -9.77
N PRO A 17 -16.64 11.75 -9.81
CA PRO A 17 -16.78 12.80 -10.82
C PRO A 17 -15.73 13.90 -10.61
N ALA A 18 -15.28 14.51 -11.71
CA ALA A 18 -14.50 15.74 -11.66
C ALA A 18 -15.43 16.90 -11.24
N LEU A 19 -15.21 17.43 -10.03
CA LEU A 19 -16.07 18.47 -9.44
C LEU A 19 -15.28 19.76 -9.22
N THR A 20 -15.93 20.89 -9.43
CA THR A 20 -15.47 22.16 -8.88
C THR A 20 -15.59 22.16 -7.35
N LEU A 21 -14.92 23.07 -6.66
CA LEU A 21 -15.02 23.19 -5.20
C LEU A 21 -16.46 23.40 -4.74
N ALA A 22 -17.26 24.21 -5.48
CA ALA A 22 -18.66 24.50 -5.15
C ALA A 22 -19.56 23.26 -5.31
N GLU A 23 -19.30 22.42 -6.29
CA GLU A 23 -20.00 21.14 -6.50
C GLU A 23 -19.57 20.11 -5.46
N PHE A 24 -18.28 20.02 -5.15
CA PHE A 24 -17.74 19.13 -4.12
C PHE A 24 -18.39 19.38 -2.75
N MET A 25 -18.57 20.64 -2.35
CA MET A 25 -19.23 21.01 -1.08
C MET A 25 -20.68 20.54 -0.99
N LYS A 26 -21.33 20.24 -2.11
CA LYS A 26 -22.72 19.76 -2.19
C LYS A 26 -22.81 18.28 -2.52
N HIS A 27 -21.68 17.68 -2.91
CA HIS A 27 -21.63 16.28 -3.34
C HIS A 27 -21.90 15.35 -2.16
N LYS A 28 -22.79 14.39 -2.38
CA LYS A 28 -23.01 13.30 -1.42
C LYS A 28 -22.10 12.14 -1.82
N PRO A 29 -21.18 11.72 -0.94
CA PRO A 29 -20.33 10.58 -1.24
C PRO A 29 -21.16 9.34 -1.57
N THR A 30 -20.79 8.66 -2.64
CA THR A 30 -21.35 7.37 -3.07
C THR A 30 -20.22 6.36 -3.17
N PHE A 31 -20.53 5.11 -3.49
CA PHE A 31 -19.49 4.13 -3.81
C PHE A 31 -18.55 4.68 -4.88
N GLN A 32 -17.25 4.53 -4.64
CA GLN A 32 -16.21 4.94 -5.57
C GLN A 32 -15.30 3.77 -5.91
N LEU A 33 -14.97 3.64 -7.19
CA LEU A 33 -14.02 2.68 -7.71
C LEU A 33 -12.99 3.40 -8.56
N TYR A 34 -11.73 3.05 -8.35
CA TYR A 34 -10.60 3.60 -9.10
C TYR A 34 -9.80 2.48 -9.76
N ALA A 35 -9.15 2.79 -10.88
CA ALA A 35 -8.00 2.06 -11.36
C ALA A 35 -6.73 2.77 -10.89
N TYR A 36 -5.77 2.00 -10.46
CA TYR A 36 -4.48 2.48 -9.97
C TYR A 36 -3.36 1.73 -10.69
N GLY A 37 -2.33 2.45 -11.12
CA GLY A 37 -1.13 1.89 -11.70
C GLY A 37 0.10 2.69 -11.30
N GLY A 38 1.20 2.01 -11.06
CA GLY A 38 2.46 2.64 -10.68
C GLY A 38 3.67 1.83 -11.09
N ILE A 39 4.81 2.49 -11.15
CA ILE A 39 6.10 1.92 -11.55
C ILE A 39 7.21 2.44 -10.64
N TYR A 40 8.02 1.54 -10.13
CA TYR A 40 9.31 1.82 -9.51
C TYR A 40 10.40 1.79 -10.58
N VAL A 41 11.18 2.86 -10.67
CA VAL A 41 12.24 3.01 -11.67
C VAL A 41 13.59 2.76 -10.98
N PRO A 42 14.38 1.75 -11.42
CA PRO A 42 15.61 1.35 -10.74
C PRO A 42 16.77 2.31 -11.06
N ILE A 43 16.72 3.51 -10.52
CA ILE A 43 17.76 4.54 -10.64
C ILE A 43 18.26 5.03 -9.28
N GLY A 44 17.86 4.36 -8.21
CA GLY A 44 18.37 4.61 -6.87
C GLY A 44 19.81 4.15 -6.69
N ASP A 45 20.44 4.59 -5.60
CA ASP A 45 21.79 4.18 -5.27
C ASP A 45 21.81 2.68 -4.93
N TYR A 46 22.44 1.89 -5.78
CA TYR A 46 22.60 0.46 -5.64
C TYR A 46 24.07 0.04 -5.86
N ASP A 47 24.52 -0.86 -5.02
CA ASP A 47 25.87 -1.44 -5.05
C ASP A 47 25.78 -2.89 -4.53
N SER A 48 26.04 -3.87 -5.37
CA SER A 48 25.90 -5.31 -5.03
C SER A 48 26.87 -5.76 -3.94
N ASP A 49 27.97 -5.03 -3.71
CA ASP A 49 28.91 -5.30 -2.64
C ASP A 49 28.43 -4.82 -1.26
N ARG A 50 27.31 -4.10 -1.19
CA ARG A 50 26.73 -3.57 0.05
C ARG A 50 25.53 -4.37 0.50
N LEU A 51 25.45 -4.66 1.81
CA LEU A 51 24.31 -5.34 2.42
C LEU A 51 23.04 -4.46 2.46
N LEU A 52 23.20 -3.14 2.51
CA LEU A 52 22.09 -2.19 2.56
C LEU A 52 22.15 -1.25 1.35
N ASN A 53 21.12 -1.28 0.54
CA ASN A 53 20.95 -0.46 -0.64
C ASN A 53 19.69 0.40 -0.53
N PHE A 54 19.69 1.59 -1.14
CA PHE A 54 18.51 2.45 -1.26
C PHE A 54 17.69 2.11 -2.50
N GLY A 55 18.34 1.69 -3.59
CA GLY A 55 17.74 1.17 -4.80
C GLY A 55 17.59 -0.35 -4.76
N THR A 56 16.73 -0.90 -5.60
CA THR A 56 16.46 -2.34 -5.71
C THR A 56 17.07 -2.99 -6.95
N ASN A 57 17.65 -2.17 -7.84
CA ASN A 57 18.25 -2.58 -9.12
C ASN A 57 17.31 -3.39 -10.02
N ARG A 58 16.00 -3.17 -9.91
CA ARG A 58 14.99 -3.83 -10.75
C ARG A 58 13.74 -2.98 -10.90
N TRP A 59 13.05 -3.15 -12.00
CA TRP A 59 11.73 -2.59 -12.21
C TRP A 59 10.71 -3.27 -11.32
N ALA A 60 9.69 -2.50 -10.84
CA ALA A 60 8.50 -3.10 -10.28
C ALA A 60 7.26 -2.34 -10.75
N TYR A 61 6.19 -3.08 -11.01
CA TYR A 61 4.93 -2.56 -11.55
C TYR A 61 3.81 -2.91 -10.60
N ARG A 62 3.06 -1.90 -10.15
CA ARG A 62 1.95 -2.11 -9.22
C ARG A 62 0.63 -1.72 -9.87
N PHE A 63 -0.37 -2.58 -9.77
CA PHE A 63 -1.73 -2.35 -10.26
C PHE A 63 -2.73 -2.65 -9.16
N GLY A 64 -3.85 -1.90 -9.14
CA GLY A 64 -4.87 -2.11 -8.13
C GLY A 64 -6.21 -1.48 -8.49
N LEU A 65 -7.23 -1.86 -7.71
CA LEU A 65 -8.59 -1.37 -7.81
C LEU A 65 -9.08 -0.81 -6.47
N PRO A 66 -8.59 0.37 -6.05
CA PRO A 66 -9.05 1.01 -4.82
C PRO A 66 -10.56 1.29 -4.84
N MET A 67 -11.23 0.93 -3.77
CA MET A 67 -12.66 1.12 -3.57
C MET A 67 -12.90 1.90 -2.29
N VAL A 68 -13.91 2.78 -2.30
CA VAL A 68 -14.41 3.49 -1.13
C VAL A 68 -15.91 3.32 -1.05
N LEU A 69 -16.40 2.78 0.06
CA LEU A 69 -17.82 2.60 0.34
C LEU A 69 -18.20 3.49 1.54
N PRO A 70 -18.88 4.62 1.31
CA PRO A 70 -19.44 5.43 2.38
C PRO A 70 -20.55 4.66 3.11
N LEU A 71 -20.51 4.65 4.44
CA LEU A 71 -21.43 3.91 5.29
C LEU A 71 -22.19 4.84 6.26
N GLY A 72 -23.45 4.51 6.51
CA GLY A 72 -24.24 5.14 7.57
C GLY A 72 -24.54 6.62 7.36
N ASP A 73 -24.52 7.39 8.46
CA ASP A 73 -24.86 8.81 8.46
C ASP A 73 -23.73 9.65 7.79
N PRO A 74 -24.01 10.40 6.73
CA PRO A 74 -23.01 11.25 6.07
C PRO A 74 -22.31 12.26 7.00
N LYS A 75 -22.93 12.63 8.12
CA LYS A 75 -22.33 13.53 9.11
C LYS A 75 -21.14 12.91 9.84
N ARG A 76 -21.09 11.57 9.94
CA ARG A 76 -20.00 10.83 10.57
C ARG A 76 -18.87 10.48 9.61
N GLN A 77 -19.09 10.62 8.30
CA GLN A 77 -18.10 10.29 7.26
C GLN A 77 -17.47 8.91 7.51
N THR A 78 -18.32 7.93 7.78
CA THR A 78 -17.84 6.55 7.96
C THR A 78 -17.59 5.96 6.57
N ASN A 79 -16.36 5.45 6.35
CA ASN A 79 -15.99 4.84 5.09
C ASN A 79 -15.36 3.48 5.32
N LEU A 80 -15.74 2.52 4.48
CA LEU A 80 -14.98 1.29 4.28
C LEU A 80 -14.13 1.46 3.01
N GLU A 81 -12.83 1.36 3.16
CA GLU A 81 -11.87 1.42 2.07
C GLU A 81 -11.26 0.03 1.87
N ILE A 82 -11.16 -0.42 0.62
CA ILE A 82 -10.54 -1.70 0.26
C ILE A 82 -9.67 -1.47 -0.96
N HIS A 83 -8.37 -1.80 -0.86
CA HIS A 83 -7.37 -1.55 -1.89
C HIS A 83 -6.67 -2.85 -2.28
N PRO A 84 -7.30 -3.73 -3.09
CA PRO A 84 -6.63 -4.89 -3.65
C PRO A 84 -5.67 -4.49 -4.76
N GLY A 85 -4.55 -5.19 -4.86
CA GLY A 85 -3.58 -4.96 -5.91
C GLY A 85 -2.54 -6.06 -6.02
N PHE A 86 -1.81 -6.01 -7.13
CA PHE A 86 -0.67 -6.88 -7.41
C PHE A 86 0.56 -6.03 -7.70
N THR A 87 1.71 -6.53 -7.28
CA THR A 87 3.01 -6.02 -7.68
C THR A 87 3.74 -7.10 -8.46
N PHE A 88 4.22 -6.76 -9.65
CA PHE A 88 5.06 -7.60 -10.51
C PHE A 88 6.46 -7.04 -10.49
N TYR A 89 7.45 -7.89 -10.43
CA TYR A 89 8.85 -7.53 -10.33
C TYR A 89 9.61 -7.95 -11.58
N GLY A 90 10.54 -7.13 -12.02
CA GLY A 90 11.60 -7.53 -12.94
C GLY A 90 12.74 -8.19 -12.19
N ASP A 91 13.66 -8.78 -12.93
CA ASP A 91 14.81 -9.46 -12.37
C ASP A 91 15.87 -8.46 -11.92
N ASN A 92 16.66 -8.84 -10.92
CA ASN A 92 17.88 -8.16 -10.53
C ASN A 92 19.07 -9.03 -10.98
N ASP A 93 19.77 -8.58 -12.04
CA ASP A 93 20.89 -9.29 -12.66
C ASP A 93 22.21 -9.16 -11.89
N ASP A 94 22.23 -8.39 -10.81
CA ASP A 94 23.41 -8.18 -9.95
C ASP A 94 22.98 -8.09 -8.47
N PRO A 95 22.45 -9.19 -7.89
CA PRO A 95 21.92 -9.17 -6.53
C PRO A 95 23.02 -9.00 -5.47
N THR A 96 22.65 -8.38 -4.34
CA THR A 96 23.55 -8.22 -3.18
C THR A 96 24.01 -9.56 -2.66
N GLY A 97 25.31 -9.66 -2.37
CA GLY A 97 25.95 -10.87 -1.86
C GLY A 97 26.61 -11.74 -2.95
N GLY A 98 26.53 -11.29 -4.19
CA GLY A 98 27.08 -11.97 -5.36
C GLY A 98 26.23 -13.15 -5.82
N GLY A 99 26.39 -13.52 -7.08
CA GLY A 99 25.67 -14.62 -7.73
C GLY A 99 24.61 -14.11 -8.71
N GLY A 100 24.44 -14.73 -9.77
CA GLY A 100 23.54 -14.69 -10.90
C GLY A 100 22.37 -13.71 -10.91
N VAL A 101 21.18 -14.24 -10.99
CA VAL A 101 19.93 -13.47 -11.14
C VAL A 101 19.03 -13.71 -9.94
N LYS A 102 18.44 -12.63 -9.42
CA LYS A 102 17.39 -12.70 -8.41
C LYS A 102 16.05 -12.31 -9.02
N GLU A 103 15.16 -13.28 -9.11
CA GLU A 103 13.78 -13.16 -9.56
C GLU A 103 12.85 -12.99 -8.35
N GLN A 104 11.63 -12.51 -8.57
CA GLN A 104 10.58 -12.48 -7.55
C GLN A 104 9.22 -12.68 -8.19
N ASP A 105 8.43 -13.58 -7.61
CA ASP A 105 7.04 -13.83 -7.98
C ASP A 105 6.17 -12.60 -7.70
N GLU A 106 5.00 -12.57 -8.31
CA GLU A 106 4.02 -11.52 -8.04
C GLU A 106 3.57 -11.55 -6.58
N LEU A 107 3.40 -10.34 -6.03
CA LEU A 107 2.87 -10.14 -4.69
C LEU A 107 1.44 -9.60 -4.77
N PHE A 108 0.48 -10.40 -4.30
CA PHE A 108 -0.87 -9.93 -4.00
C PHE A 108 -0.88 -9.18 -2.68
N GLN A 109 -1.60 -8.05 -2.65
CA GLN A 109 -1.81 -7.27 -1.44
C GLN A 109 -3.24 -6.72 -1.41
N VAL A 110 -3.88 -6.78 -0.25
CA VAL A 110 -5.10 -6.03 0.01
C VAL A 110 -4.97 -5.25 1.32
N GLU A 111 -5.22 -3.95 1.24
CA GLU A 111 -5.36 -3.08 2.40
C GLU A 111 -6.84 -2.79 2.61
N PHE A 112 -7.29 -2.74 3.86
CA PHE A 112 -8.67 -2.41 4.19
C PHE A 112 -8.71 -1.55 5.45
N HIS A 113 -9.61 -0.54 5.45
CA HIS A 113 -9.76 0.38 6.57
C HIS A 113 -11.23 0.74 6.75
N LEU A 114 -11.69 0.66 7.98
CA LEU A 114 -12.98 1.23 8.39
C LEU A 114 -12.68 2.47 9.24
N SER A 115 -12.96 3.65 8.68
CA SER A 115 -12.72 4.93 9.33
C SER A 115 -14.04 5.63 9.67
N THR A 116 -14.08 6.40 10.77
CA THR A 116 -15.25 7.17 11.17
C THR A 116 -14.87 8.39 12.01
N HIS A 117 -15.66 9.46 11.90
CA HIS A 117 -15.60 10.60 12.80
C HIS A 117 -16.55 10.42 13.98
N PHE A 118 -16.01 10.47 15.18
CA PHE A 118 -16.80 10.42 16.43
C PHE A 118 -17.49 11.77 16.69
N ASN A 119 -16.78 12.86 16.36
CA ASN A 119 -17.26 14.24 16.42
C ASN A 119 -16.38 15.14 15.51
N ALA A 120 -16.55 16.47 15.59
CA ALA A 120 -15.82 17.42 14.75
C ALA A 120 -14.29 17.42 14.95
N LYS A 121 -13.78 16.85 16.04
CA LYS A 121 -12.36 16.84 16.37
C LYS A 121 -11.73 15.45 16.38
N TRP A 122 -12.48 14.42 16.76
CA TRP A 122 -12.00 13.06 16.94
C TRP A 122 -12.47 12.16 15.79
N TRP A 123 -11.54 11.41 15.25
CA TRP A 123 -11.80 10.34 14.29
C TRP A 123 -10.95 9.11 14.65
N GLY A 124 -11.29 7.97 14.11
CA GLY A 124 -10.52 6.76 14.27
C GLY A 124 -10.74 5.80 13.12
N SER A 125 -9.81 4.86 12.99
CA SER A 125 -9.94 3.75 12.05
C SER A 125 -9.44 2.45 12.66
N VAL A 126 -9.98 1.36 12.15
CA VAL A 126 -9.45 0.01 12.29
C VAL A 126 -9.23 -0.52 10.88
N GLY A 127 -8.10 -1.17 10.67
CA GLY A 127 -7.73 -1.68 9.36
C GLY A 127 -6.71 -2.78 9.44
N GLY A 128 -6.22 -3.16 8.27
CA GLY A 128 -5.16 -4.13 8.15
C GLY A 128 -4.70 -4.29 6.72
N ARG A 129 -3.69 -5.14 6.59
CA ARG A 129 -3.08 -5.49 5.31
C ARG A 129 -2.83 -6.98 5.25
N TYR A 130 -3.30 -7.61 4.19
CA TYR A 130 -2.95 -8.97 3.85
C TYR A 130 -2.03 -8.99 2.65
N ARG A 131 -0.96 -9.79 2.71
CA ARG A 131 0.00 -10.01 1.62
C ARG A 131 0.19 -11.50 1.39
N LYS A 132 0.26 -11.90 0.10
CA LYS A 132 0.51 -13.27 -0.30
C LYS A 132 1.33 -13.34 -1.59
N GLY A 133 2.29 -14.27 -1.63
CA GLY A 133 3.21 -14.47 -2.75
C GLY A 133 4.52 -13.72 -2.57
N GLY A 134 5.14 -13.32 -3.67
CA GLY A 134 6.38 -12.55 -3.68
C GLY A 134 7.61 -13.35 -3.22
N GLU A 135 7.58 -14.69 -3.34
CA GLU A 135 8.77 -15.52 -3.11
C GLU A 135 9.90 -15.08 -4.04
N THR A 136 11.11 -15.04 -3.53
CA THR A 136 12.28 -14.78 -4.36
C THR A 136 12.99 -16.08 -4.72
N THR A 137 13.61 -16.07 -5.91
CA THR A 137 14.40 -17.17 -6.45
C THR A 137 15.77 -16.61 -6.80
N THR A 138 16.84 -17.22 -6.30
CA THR A 138 18.23 -16.84 -6.61
C THR A 138 18.88 -17.97 -7.40
N ASP A 139 19.33 -17.67 -8.62
CA ASP A 139 19.96 -18.67 -9.53
C ASP A 139 19.09 -19.92 -9.75
N GLY A 140 17.77 -19.75 -9.87
CA GLY A 140 16.83 -20.85 -10.06
C GLY A 140 16.50 -21.67 -8.80
N ALA A 141 17.02 -21.28 -7.63
CA ALA A 141 16.69 -21.91 -6.35
C ALA A 141 15.77 -21.01 -5.53
N ALA A 142 14.61 -21.51 -5.11
CA ALA A 142 13.67 -20.78 -4.27
C ALA A 142 14.28 -20.44 -2.90
N ASP A 143 14.10 -19.20 -2.46
CA ASP A 143 14.65 -18.70 -1.20
C ASP A 143 13.78 -19.06 0.02
N GLY A 144 12.59 -19.64 -0.17
CA GLY A 144 11.68 -20.09 0.88
C GLY A 144 11.12 -18.93 1.71
N ASN A 145 10.92 -17.77 1.10
CA ASN A 145 10.49 -16.55 1.76
C ASN A 145 9.15 -16.00 1.23
N GLU A 146 8.28 -16.90 0.73
CA GLU A 146 6.93 -16.54 0.34
C GLU A 146 6.22 -15.81 1.48
N GLN A 147 5.57 -14.70 1.16
CA GLN A 147 4.78 -13.97 2.13
C GLN A 147 3.37 -14.58 2.22
N ASP A 148 2.88 -14.80 3.42
CA ASP A 148 1.48 -15.06 3.76
C ASP A 148 1.22 -14.42 5.13
N VAL A 149 0.99 -13.11 5.11
CA VAL A 149 1.01 -12.27 6.31
C VAL A 149 -0.25 -11.43 6.39
N LEU A 150 -0.92 -11.45 7.52
CA LEU A 150 -2.00 -10.53 7.89
C LEU A 150 -1.53 -9.63 9.02
N GLY A 151 -1.45 -8.32 8.75
CA GLY A 151 -1.28 -7.27 9.77
C GLY A 151 -2.59 -6.58 10.09
N GLY A 152 -2.71 -6.07 11.30
CA GLY A 152 -3.85 -5.26 11.75
C GLY A 152 -3.39 -3.96 12.36
N GLU A 153 -4.23 -2.91 12.27
CA GLU A 153 -3.91 -1.61 12.85
C GLU A 153 -5.14 -0.90 13.40
N VAL A 154 -4.89 -0.03 14.39
CA VAL A 154 -5.88 0.90 14.95
C VAL A 154 -5.27 2.30 14.96
N THR A 155 -6.02 3.26 14.43
CA THR A 155 -5.62 4.67 14.40
C THR A 155 -6.61 5.52 15.18
N LEU A 156 -6.09 6.50 15.94
CA LEU A 156 -6.85 7.55 16.58
C LEU A 156 -6.29 8.91 16.16
N GLY A 157 -7.15 9.78 15.68
CA GLY A 157 -6.80 11.13 15.24
C GLY A 157 -7.55 12.22 15.99
N TYR A 158 -6.87 13.34 16.22
CA TYR A 158 -7.43 14.55 16.84
C TYR A 158 -7.09 15.79 16.02
N SER A 159 -8.09 16.59 15.68
CA SER A 159 -7.95 17.87 14.99
C SER A 159 -7.96 19.03 16.00
N PHE A 160 -6.83 19.70 16.16
CA PHE A 160 -6.72 20.93 16.98
C PHE A 160 -7.40 22.08 16.28
N THR A 161 -7.15 22.22 14.96
CA THR A 161 -7.74 23.22 14.08
C THR A 161 -8.06 22.57 12.72
N PRO A 162 -8.73 23.24 11.78
CA PRO A 162 -8.93 22.71 10.43
C PRO A 162 -7.63 22.39 9.64
N HIS A 163 -6.48 22.92 10.10
CA HIS A 163 -5.19 22.78 9.40
C HIS A 163 -4.11 22.06 10.24
N LEU A 164 -4.41 21.73 11.50
CA LEU A 164 -3.46 21.06 12.39
C LEU A 164 -4.15 19.93 13.14
N GLY A 165 -3.61 18.73 12.99
CA GLY A 165 -4.06 17.54 13.70
C GLY A 165 -2.89 16.68 14.17
N LEU A 166 -3.20 15.75 15.04
CA LEU A 166 -2.31 14.67 15.49
C LEU A 166 -3.03 13.35 15.24
N GLN A 167 -2.28 12.36 14.78
CA GLN A 167 -2.77 10.98 14.75
C GLN A 167 -1.71 10.04 15.36
N THR A 168 -2.18 8.98 15.94
CA THR A 168 -1.36 7.86 16.39
C THR A 168 -1.93 6.57 15.85
N THR A 169 -1.05 5.70 15.36
CA THR A 169 -1.42 4.38 14.85
C THR A 169 -0.61 3.34 15.61
N TYR A 170 -1.28 2.29 16.04
CA TYR A 170 -0.66 1.07 16.52
C TYR A 170 -1.05 -0.07 15.58
N GLY A 171 -0.05 -0.82 15.13
CA GLY A 171 -0.26 -1.98 14.27
C GLY A 171 0.65 -3.13 14.67
N ASP A 172 0.22 -4.35 14.33
CA ASP A 172 0.97 -5.56 14.63
C ASP A 172 0.64 -6.65 13.60
N VAL A 173 1.50 -7.66 13.51
CA VAL A 173 1.24 -8.87 12.73
C VAL A 173 0.25 -9.75 13.50
N LEU A 174 -0.86 -10.11 12.86
CA LEU A 174 -1.90 -10.95 13.43
C LEU A 174 -1.68 -12.44 13.13
N THR A 175 -1.28 -12.73 11.88
CA THR A 175 -0.92 -14.08 11.46
C THR A 175 0.20 -14.03 10.43
N GLU A 176 1.07 -15.01 10.49
CA GLU A 176 2.20 -15.19 9.58
C GLU A 176 2.43 -16.68 9.38
N SER A 177 2.66 -17.14 8.14
CA SER A 177 3.05 -18.53 7.87
C SER A 177 4.53 -18.73 8.16
N ASP A 178 4.91 -19.94 8.56
CA ASP A 178 6.30 -20.33 8.75
C ASP A 178 7.09 -20.09 7.45
N GLY A 179 8.19 -19.32 7.54
CA GLY A 179 9.02 -18.95 6.38
C GLY A 179 8.72 -17.56 5.78
N SER A 180 7.57 -16.95 6.11
CA SER A 180 7.30 -15.60 5.63
C SER A 180 8.18 -14.55 6.34
N GLN A 181 8.69 -13.56 5.59
CA GLN A 181 9.41 -12.43 6.17
C GLN A 181 8.46 -11.26 6.37
N SER A 182 8.12 -10.99 7.62
CA SER A 182 7.32 -9.84 8.01
C SER A 182 8.16 -8.56 7.99
N THR A 183 7.94 -7.73 6.97
CA THR A 183 8.34 -6.32 7.01
C THR A 183 7.10 -5.45 7.15
N MET A 184 6.90 -4.88 8.33
CA MET A 184 5.92 -3.81 8.54
C MET A 184 6.43 -2.47 8.06
#